data_f62003e1c9656084a3faf4535c6fd6e3
#
_entry.id   f62003e1c9656084a3faf4535c6fd6e3
#
_cell.length_a   1.000
_cell.length_b   1.000
_cell.length_c   1.000
_cell.angle_alpha   90.00
_cell.angle_beta   90.00
_cell.angle_gamma   90.00
#
_symmetry.space_group_name_H-M   'P 1'
#
loop_
_entity.id
_entity.type
_entity.pdbx_description
1 polymer ?
#
loop_
_entity_poly.entity_id
_entity_poly.type
_entity_poly.pdbx_seq_one_letter_code
_entity_poly.pdbx_strand_id
1 'polypeptide(L)'
;MKKLILLLPFLLLLVSAAAQEADSIDAPNKDAVYQRPFILQGERGSLAAAVGGYVEANTNYFATDGISDGFSMEMRRFNIFLYSTLKERIRFISELEFEHGVEEIALETALLDFEFNPALIFRAGIVLVPIGYFNQNHDSPKWDFVDRPLVSTTIIPATYSDIGFGFHGTVPVGSLALTYETYLLNGLQDGVLNNTENRTFLPAGKNEGRFGQDNNGSPAAALRLAVKKRKLGEVGISSFAGYYNTFKKDGLRLDESRTAWVFAFDYNFSIGKGQMLGEAALAKIETPKDIGPVFGQTQWGFHADFIYPILNGNLFQWKNLQLSLALRLEALDYNVGAFDETGDPISDHLVSVLSGISLRFSPNTLLRANYRYRWDTDLLGNPPAKTAGFQFGFASYF
;
A
#
# COMPACT_ATOMS: atom_id res chain seq x y z
N MET A 1 -3.08 -5.91 30.25
CA MET A 1 -4.47 -5.67 29.86
C MET A 1 -5.17 -4.52 30.59
N LYS A 2 -5.00 -4.30 31.92
CA LYS A 2 -5.72 -3.20 32.64
C LYS A 2 -5.31 -1.75 32.25
N LYS A 3 -4.13 -1.53 31.64
CA LYS A 3 -3.69 -0.17 31.20
C LYS A 3 -4.19 0.24 29.81
N LEU A 4 -4.65 -0.70 28.97
CA LEU A 4 -5.17 -0.42 27.64
C LEU A 4 -6.63 0.07 27.65
N ILE A 5 -7.39 -0.35 28.66
CA ILE A 5 -8.81 -0.01 28.81
C ILE A 5 -9.01 1.46 29.24
N LEU A 6 -8.00 2.10 29.85
CA LEU A 6 -8.08 3.49 30.29
C LEU A 6 -7.78 4.53 29.17
N LEU A 7 -7.17 4.11 28.06
CA LEU A 7 -6.90 4.99 26.90
C LEU A 7 -8.12 5.20 25.99
N LEU A 8 -9.02 4.22 25.94
CA LEU A 8 -10.21 4.27 25.09
C LEU A 8 -11.19 5.41 25.47
N PRO A 9 -11.56 5.62 26.77
CA PRO A 9 -12.44 6.75 27.13
C PRO A 9 -11.77 8.11 26.99
N PHE A 10 -10.44 8.21 27.10
CA PHE A 10 -9.71 9.47 26.91
C PHE A 10 -9.67 9.87 25.43
N LEU A 11 -9.55 8.89 24.51
CA LEU A 11 -9.64 9.11 23.07
C LEU A 11 -11.05 9.54 22.65
N LEU A 12 -12.09 8.95 23.23
CA LEU A 12 -13.49 9.32 23.00
C LEU A 12 -13.84 10.73 23.49
N LEU A 13 -13.24 11.19 24.58
CA LEU A 13 -13.43 12.55 25.10
C LEU A 13 -12.73 13.62 24.25
N LEU A 14 -11.58 13.34 23.67
CA LEU A 14 -10.91 14.22 22.71
C LEU A 14 -11.68 14.35 21.40
N VAL A 15 -12.31 13.27 20.94
CA VAL A 15 -13.12 13.26 19.72
C VAL A 15 -14.41 14.10 19.88
N SER A 16 -15.03 14.14 21.06
CA SER A 16 -16.24 14.92 21.30
C SER A 16 -15.99 16.43 21.39
N ALA A 17 -14.81 16.86 21.81
CA ALA A 17 -14.45 18.29 21.89
C ALA A 17 -14.08 18.88 20.51
N ALA A 18 -13.54 18.07 19.60
CA ALA A 18 -13.11 18.51 18.25
C ALA A 18 -14.28 18.56 17.24
N ALA A 19 -15.41 17.90 17.52
CA ALA A 19 -16.52 17.79 16.58
C ALA A 19 -17.30 19.12 16.37
N GLN A 20 -17.14 20.13 17.20
CA GLN A 20 -17.85 21.40 17.10
C GLN A 20 -17.20 22.45 16.17
N GLU A 21 -15.93 22.28 15.78
CA GLU A 21 -15.21 23.22 14.88
C GLU A 21 -15.05 22.71 13.44
N ALA A 22 -15.60 21.55 13.10
CA ALA A 22 -15.31 20.86 11.85
C ALA A 22 -15.99 21.45 10.59
N ASP A 23 -16.92 22.39 10.73
CA ASP A 23 -17.71 22.92 9.59
C ASP A 23 -17.00 23.95 8.71
N SER A 24 -15.79 24.40 9.04
CA SER A 24 -15.11 25.48 8.30
C SER A 24 -13.73 25.13 7.71
N ILE A 25 -13.23 23.93 7.95
CA ILE A 25 -11.97 23.50 7.35
C ILE A 25 -12.31 22.54 6.20
N ASP A 26 -11.95 22.92 4.97
CA ASP A 26 -11.89 21.99 3.83
C ASP A 26 -11.22 20.71 4.33
N ALA A 27 -12.00 19.66 4.56
CA ALA A 27 -11.52 18.44 5.18
C ALA A 27 -10.36 17.91 4.31
N PRO A 28 -9.13 17.90 4.84
CA PRO A 28 -8.02 17.43 4.06
C PRO A 28 -8.26 15.97 3.80
N ASN A 29 -8.20 15.59 2.54
CA ASN A 29 -8.19 14.23 2.06
C ASN A 29 -8.85 13.22 3.00
N LYS A 30 -10.17 13.20 2.94
CA LYS A 30 -10.91 12.04 3.41
C LYS A 30 -10.29 10.86 2.69
N ASP A 31 -9.88 9.87 3.37
CA ASP A 31 -9.44 8.56 2.90
C ASP A 31 -9.14 8.46 1.36
N ALA A 32 -7.97 8.00 0.99
CA ALA A 32 -7.53 7.90 -0.41
C ALA A 32 -8.53 7.15 -1.31
N VAL A 33 -9.25 6.17 -0.75
CA VAL A 33 -10.31 5.41 -1.43
C VAL A 33 -11.47 6.31 -1.89
N TYR A 34 -11.76 7.42 -1.21
CA TYR A 34 -12.83 8.36 -1.58
C TYR A 34 -12.40 9.44 -2.57
N GLN A 35 -11.13 9.52 -2.94
CA GLN A 35 -10.61 10.52 -3.88
C GLN A 35 -10.54 10.02 -5.31
N ARG A 36 -11.12 8.88 -5.58
CA ARG A 36 -11.19 8.29 -6.91
C ARG A 36 -12.21 9.06 -7.75
N PRO A 37 -11.91 9.36 -9.02
CA PRO A 37 -12.90 9.94 -9.92
C PRO A 37 -13.95 8.90 -10.30
N PHE A 38 -15.21 9.32 -10.28
CA PHE A 38 -16.36 8.53 -10.72
C PHE A 38 -17.03 9.23 -11.88
N ILE A 39 -17.27 8.53 -12.97
CA ILE A 39 -17.83 9.08 -14.21
C ILE A 39 -19.36 9.16 -14.15
N LEU A 40 -19.99 8.10 -13.64
CA LEU A 40 -21.44 8.04 -13.53
C LEU A 40 -21.86 8.34 -12.09
N GLN A 41 -22.44 9.52 -11.89
CA GLN A 41 -23.05 9.91 -10.61
C GLN A 41 -24.56 9.92 -10.79
N GLY A 42 -25.26 9.14 -9.97
CA GLY A 42 -26.73 9.19 -9.91
C GLY A 42 -27.23 10.52 -9.38
N GLU A 43 -28.47 10.90 -9.74
CA GLU A 43 -29.10 12.13 -9.24
C GLU A 43 -29.24 12.09 -7.72
N ARG A 44 -29.05 13.27 -7.09
CA ARG A 44 -29.27 13.45 -5.66
C ARG A 44 -30.75 13.20 -5.34
N GLY A 45 -31.04 12.14 -4.62
CA GLY A 45 -32.44 11.97 -4.20
C GLY A 45 -32.74 10.81 -3.26
N SER A 46 -32.12 9.64 -3.36
CA SER A 46 -32.32 8.55 -2.39
C SER A 46 -31.26 7.45 -2.48
N LEU A 47 -30.65 7.24 -3.62
CA LEU A 47 -29.51 6.34 -3.84
C LEU A 47 -28.52 7.04 -4.79
N ALA A 48 -27.49 7.66 -4.27
CA ALA A 48 -26.40 8.14 -5.11
C ALA A 48 -25.47 6.95 -5.37
N ALA A 49 -25.42 6.49 -6.61
CA ALA A 49 -24.46 5.49 -7.06
C ALA A 49 -23.49 6.11 -8.08
N ALA A 50 -22.23 5.75 -8.02
CA ALA A 50 -21.22 6.18 -8.97
C ALA A 50 -20.38 4.98 -9.41
N VAL A 51 -19.97 4.98 -10.67
CA VAL A 51 -19.09 3.98 -11.25
C VAL A 51 -17.86 4.71 -11.81
N GLY A 52 -16.70 4.15 -11.59
CA GLY A 52 -15.43 4.60 -12.14
C GLY A 52 -14.49 3.43 -12.27
N GLY A 53 -13.26 3.70 -12.58
CA GLY A 53 -12.22 2.68 -12.67
C GLY A 53 -10.94 3.24 -13.21
N TYR A 54 -9.98 2.38 -13.42
CA TYR A 54 -8.78 2.73 -14.18
C TYR A 54 -8.29 1.58 -15.04
N VAL A 55 -7.50 1.93 -16.04
CA VAL A 55 -6.79 0.99 -16.89
C VAL A 55 -5.30 1.27 -16.83
N GLU A 56 -4.49 0.22 -16.81
CA GLU A 56 -3.04 0.27 -16.86
C GLU A 56 -2.50 -0.77 -17.84
N ALA A 57 -1.63 -0.34 -18.75
CA ALA A 57 -0.84 -1.24 -19.57
C ALA A 57 0.59 -0.73 -19.72
N ASN A 58 1.54 -1.65 -19.93
CA ASN A 58 2.94 -1.32 -20.06
C ASN A 58 3.68 -2.29 -20.97
N THR A 59 4.90 -1.88 -21.32
CA THR A 59 5.91 -2.71 -21.96
C THR A 59 7.02 -2.99 -20.95
N ASN A 60 7.67 -4.14 -21.09
CA ASN A 60 8.81 -4.52 -20.29
C ASN A 60 9.95 -4.98 -21.22
N TYR A 61 11.15 -4.48 -20.96
CA TYR A 61 12.39 -4.99 -21.53
C TYR A 61 13.49 -4.89 -20.48
N PHE A 62 13.89 -6.03 -19.94
CA PHE A 62 14.94 -6.12 -18.94
C PHE A 62 16.01 -7.10 -19.39
N ALA A 63 17.26 -6.85 -19.00
CA ALA A 63 18.36 -7.78 -19.12
C ALA A 63 19.05 -7.91 -17.75
N THR A 64 19.29 -9.14 -17.30
CA THR A 64 20.07 -9.46 -16.10
C THR A 64 21.39 -10.06 -16.54
N ASP A 65 22.50 -9.40 -16.19
CA ASP A 65 23.87 -9.78 -16.60
C ASP A 65 24.02 -10.01 -18.11
N GLY A 66 23.28 -9.20 -18.90
CA GLY A 66 23.30 -9.27 -20.36
C GLY A 66 22.33 -10.27 -20.98
N ILE A 67 21.61 -11.06 -20.19
CA ILE A 67 20.60 -12.02 -20.67
C ILE A 67 19.22 -11.38 -20.56
N SER A 68 18.43 -11.41 -21.63
CA SER A 68 17.08 -10.85 -21.68
C SER A 68 16.10 -11.83 -22.31
N ASP A 69 14.89 -11.91 -21.75
CA ASP A 69 13.74 -12.62 -22.35
C ASP A 69 13.10 -11.84 -23.51
N GLY A 70 13.64 -10.65 -23.82
CA GLY A 70 13.17 -9.80 -24.88
C GLY A 70 12.11 -8.79 -24.43
N PHE A 71 11.35 -8.30 -25.40
CA PHE A 71 10.33 -7.27 -25.22
C PHE A 71 8.97 -7.90 -25.04
N SER A 72 8.22 -7.45 -24.03
CA SER A 72 6.85 -7.87 -23.78
C SER A 72 5.91 -6.68 -23.61
N MET A 73 4.61 -6.91 -23.84
CA MET A 73 3.51 -5.99 -23.57
C MET A 73 2.53 -6.67 -22.64
N GLU A 74 1.96 -5.88 -21.74
CA GLU A 74 1.11 -6.37 -20.68
C GLU A 74 -0.08 -5.44 -20.46
N MET A 75 -1.30 -5.98 -20.44
CA MET A 75 -2.44 -5.33 -19.82
C MET A 75 -2.36 -5.63 -18.32
N ARG A 76 -1.77 -4.71 -17.57
CA ARG A 76 -1.46 -4.97 -16.17
C ARG A 76 -2.69 -4.98 -15.29
N ARG A 77 -3.57 -3.95 -15.44
CA ARG A 77 -4.77 -3.81 -14.60
C ARG A 77 -5.92 -3.17 -15.34
N PHE A 78 -7.10 -3.67 -15.03
CA PHE A 78 -8.37 -3.03 -15.32
C PHE A 78 -9.24 -3.13 -14.07
N ASN A 79 -9.51 -1.99 -13.43
CA ASN A 79 -10.26 -1.93 -12.17
C ASN A 79 -11.60 -1.25 -12.38
N ILE A 80 -12.63 -1.75 -11.69
CA ILE A 80 -13.97 -1.15 -11.65
C ILE A 80 -14.29 -0.76 -10.22
N PHE A 81 -14.64 0.51 -10.02
CA PHE A 81 -15.05 1.05 -8.74
C PHE A 81 -16.55 1.22 -8.70
N LEU A 82 -17.17 0.75 -7.62
CA LEU A 82 -18.57 0.99 -7.32
C LEU A 82 -18.65 1.80 -6.02
N TYR A 83 -19.40 2.87 -6.07
CA TYR A 83 -19.65 3.73 -4.90
C TYR A 83 -21.16 3.97 -4.76
N SER A 84 -21.67 3.89 -3.54
CA SER A 84 -23.06 4.22 -3.24
C SER A 84 -23.17 4.86 -1.87
N THR A 85 -24.03 5.87 -1.74
CA THR A 85 -24.35 6.50 -0.46
C THR A 85 -25.80 6.21 -0.10
N LEU A 86 -25.99 5.64 1.09
CA LEU A 86 -27.28 5.34 1.68
C LEU A 86 -27.51 6.31 2.84
N LYS A 87 -28.65 7.02 2.82
CA LYS A 87 -29.03 7.96 3.91
C LYS A 87 -27.92 8.94 4.32
N GLU A 88 -27.14 9.44 3.35
CA GLU A 88 -26.08 10.45 3.52
C GLU A 88 -24.89 10.05 4.41
N ARG A 89 -25.04 9.07 5.29
CA ARG A 89 -24.05 8.68 6.31
C ARG A 89 -23.56 7.25 6.22
N ILE A 90 -24.16 6.43 5.36
CA ILE A 90 -23.72 5.07 5.10
C ILE A 90 -23.18 5.04 3.68
N ARG A 91 -21.91 4.67 3.53
CA ARG A 91 -21.24 4.63 2.24
C ARG A 91 -20.78 3.21 1.97
N PHE A 92 -21.12 2.72 0.79
CA PHE A 92 -20.62 1.46 0.23
C PHE A 92 -19.56 1.77 -0.80
N ILE A 93 -18.44 1.04 -0.74
CA ILE A 93 -17.35 1.12 -1.71
C ILE A 93 -16.94 -0.29 -2.05
N SER A 94 -16.76 -0.55 -3.33
CA SER A 94 -16.23 -1.81 -3.82
C SER A 94 -15.28 -1.56 -4.99
N GLU A 95 -14.27 -2.40 -5.10
CA GLU A 95 -13.33 -2.43 -6.20
C GLU A 95 -13.15 -3.87 -6.66
N LEU A 96 -13.38 -4.07 -7.95
CA LEU A 96 -13.11 -5.30 -8.67
C LEU A 96 -11.89 -5.08 -9.56
N GLU A 97 -10.84 -5.86 -9.37
CA GLU A 97 -9.59 -5.80 -10.11
C GLU A 97 -9.45 -6.99 -11.05
N PHE A 98 -9.02 -6.72 -12.27
CA PHE A 98 -8.60 -7.69 -13.26
C PHE A 98 -7.12 -7.46 -13.54
N GLU A 99 -6.26 -8.42 -13.17
CA GLU A 99 -4.82 -8.36 -13.46
C GLU A 99 -4.45 -9.27 -14.63
N HIS A 100 -3.38 -8.90 -15.35
CA HIS A 100 -2.84 -9.63 -16.50
C HIS A 100 -3.92 -10.04 -17.53
N GLY A 101 -4.78 -9.07 -17.85
CA GLY A 101 -5.97 -9.31 -18.64
C GLY A 101 -7.11 -9.87 -17.82
N VAL A 102 -7.23 -11.20 -17.75
CA VAL A 102 -8.23 -11.92 -16.94
C VAL A 102 -7.63 -13.14 -16.22
N GLU A 103 -6.32 -13.19 -16.11
CA GLU A 103 -5.63 -14.31 -15.45
C GLU A 103 -5.95 -14.31 -13.95
N GLU A 104 -6.07 -13.13 -13.36
CA GLU A 104 -6.45 -12.96 -11.97
C GLU A 104 -7.62 -11.97 -11.85
N ILE A 105 -8.66 -12.35 -11.10
CA ILE A 105 -9.82 -11.51 -10.78
C ILE A 105 -9.93 -11.47 -9.26
N ALA A 106 -9.79 -10.28 -8.69
CA ALA A 106 -9.83 -10.09 -7.25
C ALA A 106 -10.88 -9.06 -6.83
N LEU A 107 -11.53 -9.32 -5.71
CA LEU A 107 -12.30 -8.30 -4.99
C LEU A 107 -11.33 -7.58 -4.04
N GLU A 108 -10.85 -6.42 -4.45
CA GLU A 108 -9.83 -5.71 -3.70
C GLU A 108 -10.38 -4.96 -2.50
N THR A 109 -11.55 -4.35 -2.65
CA THR A 109 -12.30 -3.75 -1.55
C THR A 109 -13.79 -4.03 -1.67
N ALA A 110 -14.47 -4.25 -0.54
CA ALA A 110 -15.91 -4.31 -0.45
C ALA A 110 -16.31 -3.94 0.98
N LEU A 111 -16.61 -2.68 1.23
CA LEU A 111 -16.75 -2.16 2.58
C LEU A 111 -17.94 -1.23 2.75
N LEU A 112 -18.38 -1.10 3.98
CA LEU A 112 -19.37 -0.14 4.45
C LEU A 112 -18.74 0.79 5.49
N ASP A 113 -18.96 2.07 5.30
CA ASP A 113 -18.67 3.11 6.28
C ASP A 113 -19.96 3.63 6.92
N PHE A 114 -19.93 3.74 8.22
CA PHE A 114 -20.98 4.37 9.01
C PHE A 114 -20.40 5.64 9.64
N GLU A 115 -20.72 6.79 9.06
CA GLU A 115 -20.21 8.09 9.51
C GLU A 115 -21.04 8.63 10.66
N PHE A 116 -20.48 8.63 11.87
CA PHE A 116 -21.05 9.35 13.03
C PHE A 116 -20.72 10.85 12.96
N ASN A 117 -19.45 11.14 12.64
CA ASN A 117 -18.92 12.46 12.31
C ASN A 117 -17.58 12.28 11.59
N PRO A 118 -16.96 13.33 11.01
CA PRO A 118 -15.70 13.21 10.28
C PRO A 118 -14.51 12.67 11.11
N ALA A 119 -14.56 12.81 12.44
CA ALA A 119 -13.54 12.28 13.33
C ALA A 119 -13.82 10.86 13.80
N LEU A 120 -15.00 10.30 13.53
CA LEU A 120 -15.37 8.94 13.95
C LEU A 120 -16.26 8.28 12.89
N ILE A 121 -15.67 7.37 12.15
CA ILE A 121 -16.31 6.55 11.12
C ILE A 121 -16.03 5.11 11.45
N PHE A 122 -17.07 4.29 11.58
CA PHE A 122 -16.94 2.84 11.70
C PHE A 122 -16.89 2.24 10.29
N ARG A 123 -15.92 1.39 10.03
CA ARG A 123 -15.74 0.68 8.77
C ARG A 123 -15.75 -0.81 8.98
N ALA A 124 -16.41 -1.56 8.09
CA ALA A 124 -16.41 -3.01 8.10
C ALA A 124 -16.50 -3.58 6.68
N GLY A 125 -15.90 -4.75 6.46
CA GLY A 125 -15.87 -5.45 5.18
C GLY A 125 -14.44 -5.79 4.75
N ILE A 126 -14.21 -5.88 3.44
CA ILE A 126 -12.87 -6.02 2.86
C ILE A 126 -12.26 -4.63 2.77
N VAL A 127 -11.25 -4.36 3.60
CA VAL A 127 -10.61 -3.06 3.76
C VAL A 127 -9.16 -3.12 3.29
N LEU A 128 -8.65 -2.02 2.72
CA LEU A 128 -7.22 -1.87 2.51
C LEU A 128 -6.54 -1.68 3.87
N VAL A 129 -5.62 -2.57 4.19
CA VAL A 129 -4.91 -2.54 5.47
C VAL A 129 -4.02 -1.30 5.53
N PRO A 130 -4.11 -0.45 6.57
CA PRO A 130 -3.44 0.83 6.62
C PRO A 130 -1.96 0.69 6.99
N ILE A 131 -1.17 0.03 6.15
CA ILE A 131 0.29 -0.09 6.28
C ILE A 131 0.95 0.71 5.18
N GLY A 132 1.67 1.75 5.56
CA GLY A 132 2.30 2.69 4.62
C GLY A 132 1.30 3.56 3.87
N TYR A 133 1.82 4.49 3.10
CA TYR A 133 1.05 5.39 2.23
C TYR A 133 0.61 4.69 0.94
N PHE A 134 1.52 3.86 0.37
CA PHE A 134 1.30 3.26 -0.94
C PHE A 134 0.10 2.30 -0.94
N ASN A 135 -0.06 1.48 0.08
CA ASN A 135 -1.13 0.48 0.09
C ASN A 135 -2.53 1.08 -0.11
N GLN A 136 -2.78 2.26 0.43
CA GLN A 136 -4.05 2.97 0.26
C GLN A 136 -4.10 3.89 -0.96
N ASN A 137 -2.96 4.11 -1.63
CA ASN A 137 -2.82 5.01 -2.78
C ASN A 137 -2.23 4.30 -4.01
N HIS A 138 -2.40 2.99 -4.12
CA HIS A 138 -1.76 2.15 -5.12
C HIS A 138 -2.31 2.30 -6.55
N ASP A 139 -3.39 3.04 -6.75
CA ASP A 139 -4.00 3.26 -8.08
C ASP A 139 -2.96 3.80 -9.06
N SER A 140 -2.77 3.10 -10.17
CA SER A 140 -1.70 3.37 -11.12
C SER A 140 -1.71 4.80 -11.70
N PRO A 141 -2.85 5.47 -11.94
CA PRO A 141 -2.85 6.85 -12.43
C PRO A 141 -2.27 7.89 -11.45
N LYS A 142 -2.13 7.54 -10.17
CA LYS A 142 -1.52 8.43 -9.15
C LYS A 142 0.00 8.48 -9.23
N TRP A 143 0.65 7.51 -9.90
CA TRP A 143 2.10 7.29 -9.83
C TRP A 143 2.80 7.66 -11.14
N ASP A 144 4.00 8.24 -11.04
CA ASP A 144 4.80 8.66 -12.17
C ASP A 144 5.78 7.58 -12.67
N PHE A 145 5.84 6.43 -11.99
CA PHE A 145 6.63 5.26 -12.38
C PHE A 145 5.72 4.12 -12.84
N VAL A 146 6.22 3.30 -13.77
CA VAL A 146 5.50 2.11 -14.27
C VAL A 146 5.38 1.08 -13.16
N ASP A 147 6.49 0.77 -12.46
CA ASP A 147 6.46 -0.19 -11.39
C ASP A 147 6.13 0.42 -10.04
N ARG A 148 5.44 -0.37 -9.23
CA ARG A 148 5.20 -0.11 -7.81
C ARG A 148 6.53 -0.10 -7.04
N PRO A 149 6.65 0.63 -5.91
CA PRO A 149 7.86 0.59 -5.08
C PRO A 149 8.12 -0.82 -4.53
N LEU A 150 9.38 -1.27 -4.57
CA LEU A 150 9.73 -2.62 -4.14
C LEU A 150 9.46 -2.86 -2.65
N VAL A 151 9.80 -1.91 -1.77
CA VAL A 151 9.51 -2.04 -0.33
C VAL A 151 8.01 -2.21 -0.07
N SER A 152 7.18 -1.49 -0.85
CA SER A 152 5.72 -1.54 -0.71
C SER A 152 5.12 -2.86 -1.20
N THR A 153 5.78 -3.56 -2.12
CA THR A 153 5.27 -4.82 -2.69
C THR A 153 5.93 -6.08 -2.17
N THR A 154 7.02 -5.96 -1.41
CA THR A 154 7.77 -7.12 -0.90
C THR A 154 7.83 -7.19 0.63
N ILE A 155 8.07 -6.07 1.31
CA ILE A 155 8.12 -6.00 2.78
C ILE A 155 6.78 -5.52 3.34
N ILE A 156 6.19 -4.45 2.76
CA ILE A 156 4.77 -4.16 2.92
C ILE A 156 4.06 -4.98 1.84
N PRO A 157 3.13 -5.89 2.17
CA PRO A 157 2.54 -6.77 1.16
C PRO A 157 1.46 -6.07 0.30
N ALA A 158 1.70 -4.86 -0.23
CA ALA A 158 0.73 -4.13 -1.05
C ALA A 158 0.53 -4.82 -2.43
N THR A 159 -0.68 -4.89 -3.03
CA THR A 159 -1.90 -4.40 -2.40
C THR A 159 -2.35 -5.40 -1.34
N TYR A 160 -2.48 -4.95 -0.11
CA TYR A 160 -2.95 -5.79 0.97
C TYR A 160 -4.33 -5.31 1.44
N SER A 161 -5.34 -6.07 1.09
CA SER A 161 -6.69 -5.97 1.62
C SER A 161 -7.01 -7.19 2.49
N ASP A 162 -7.86 -6.99 3.48
CA ASP A 162 -8.28 -8.05 4.38
C ASP A 162 -9.70 -7.83 4.89
N ILE A 163 -10.37 -8.88 5.33
CA ILE A 163 -11.68 -8.74 5.96
C ILE A 163 -11.53 -8.32 7.41
N GLY A 164 -12.30 -7.31 7.80
CA GLY A 164 -12.23 -6.83 9.16
C GLY A 164 -13.15 -5.66 9.44
N PHE A 165 -12.95 -5.06 10.59
CA PHE A 165 -13.70 -3.88 11.02
C PHE A 165 -12.85 -2.99 11.93
N GLY A 166 -13.23 -1.74 12.02
CA GLY A 166 -12.54 -0.80 12.89
C GLY A 166 -13.05 0.62 12.74
N PHE A 167 -12.19 1.56 13.08
CA PHE A 167 -12.53 2.98 13.06
C PHE A 167 -11.47 3.77 12.33
N HIS A 168 -11.92 4.81 11.65
CA HIS A 168 -11.03 5.82 11.08
C HIS A 168 -11.65 7.21 11.21
N GLY A 169 -10.81 8.22 11.03
CA GLY A 169 -11.30 9.59 11.07
C GLY A 169 -10.20 10.62 10.92
N THR A 170 -10.64 11.87 10.82
CA THR A 170 -9.78 13.04 10.73
C THR A 170 -10.15 14.04 11.80
N VAL A 171 -9.16 14.44 12.60
CA VAL A 171 -9.31 15.43 13.68
C VAL A 171 -8.52 16.68 13.29
N PRO A 172 -9.16 17.84 13.07
CA PRO A 172 -8.46 19.09 12.85
C PRO A 172 -7.79 19.56 14.15
N VAL A 173 -6.51 19.94 14.06
CA VAL A 173 -5.73 20.48 15.19
C VAL A 173 -5.02 21.77 14.72
N GLY A 174 -5.66 22.90 14.90
CA GLY A 174 -5.17 24.18 14.38
C GLY A 174 -5.04 24.17 12.85
N SER A 175 -3.83 24.38 12.33
CA SER A 175 -3.54 24.32 10.88
C SER A 175 -3.19 22.90 10.37
N LEU A 176 -3.26 21.91 11.23
CA LEU A 176 -2.94 20.51 10.94
C LEU A 176 -4.23 19.68 10.91
N ALA A 177 -4.17 18.55 10.23
CA ALA A 177 -5.15 17.47 10.33
C ALA A 177 -4.45 16.22 10.82
N LEU A 178 -4.94 15.63 11.89
CA LEU A 178 -4.52 14.31 12.37
C LEU A 178 -5.50 13.29 11.82
N THR A 179 -5.00 12.32 11.07
CA THR A 179 -5.79 11.17 10.59
C THR A 179 -5.39 9.92 11.35
N TYR A 180 -6.34 9.06 11.61
CA TYR A 180 -6.10 7.76 12.21
C TYR A 180 -6.96 6.68 11.56
N GLU A 181 -6.42 5.47 11.52
CA GLU A 181 -7.13 4.25 11.11
C GLU A 181 -6.69 3.11 12.00
N THR A 182 -7.63 2.32 12.46
CA THR A 182 -7.37 1.13 13.29
C THR A 182 -8.36 0.04 12.96
N TYR A 183 -7.86 -1.16 12.67
CA TYR A 183 -8.69 -2.30 12.29
C TYR A 183 -8.27 -3.57 13.01
N LEU A 184 -9.26 -4.44 13.27
CA LEU A 184 -9.08 -5.86 13.55
C LEU A 184 -9.39 -6.63 12.26
N LEU A 185 -8.51 -7.56 11.90
CA LEU A 185 -8.45 -8.24 10.61
C LEU A 185 -8.27 -9.74 10.82
N ASN A 186 -8.54 -10.56 9.79
CA ASN A 186 -8.14 -11.97 9.84
C ASN A 186 -6.62 -12.11 9.88
N GLY A 187 -5.88 -11.37 9.06
CA GLY A 187 -4.42 -11.37 9.04
C GLY A 187 -3.81 -12.20 7.90
N LEU A 188 -2.48 -12.23 7.89
CA LEU A 188 -1.70 -13.04 6.94
C LEU A 188 -1.78 -14.50 7.33
N GLN A 189 -1.54 -15.40 6.37
CA GLN A 189 -1.67 -16.84 6.56
C GLN A 189 -0.34 -17.59 6.31
N ASP A 190 -0.34 -18.91 6.41
CA ASP A 190 0.82 -19.82 6.35
C ASP A 190 1.75 -19.59 5.15
N GLY A 191 1.27 -18.99 4.07
CA GLY A 191 2.07 -18.61 2.90
C GLY A 191 3.25 -17.69 3.21
N VAL A 192 3.22 -16.96 4.35
CA VAL A 192 4.37 -16.16 4.81
C VAL A 192 5.64 -17.00 4.90
N LEU A 193 5.54 -18.25 5.30
CA LEU A 193 6.66 -19.19 5.38
C LEU A 193 6.60 -20.25 4.29
N ASN A 194 5.41 -20.73 3.95
CA ASN A 194 5.18 -21.80 2.97
C ASN A 194 4.99 -21.21 1.58
N ASN A 195 6.09 -20.80 0.94
CA ASN A 195 6.09 -20.14 -0.36
C ASN A 195 7.25 -20.65 -1.23
N THR A 196 7.32 -20.17 -2.47
CA THR A 196 8.34 -20.55 -3.46
C THR A 196 9.61 -19.68 -3.43
N GLU A 197 9.63 -18.62 -2.60
CA GLU A 197 10.74 -17.66 -2.51
C GLU A 197 11.91 -18.19 -1.67
N ASN A 198 11.73 -19.30 -0.96
CA ASN A 198 12.70 -19.90 -0.02
C ASN A 198 13.14 -18.94 1.10
N ARG A 199 12.24 -18.02 1.48
CA ARG A 199 12.41 -17.07 2.58
C ARG A 199 11.05 -16.71 3.16
N THR A 200 11.02 -16.03 4.29
CA THR A 200 9.79 -15.40 4.75
C THR A 200 9.37 -14.34 3.74
N PHE A 201 8.14 -14.42 3.26
CA PHE A 201 7.62 -13.52 2.25
C PHE A 201 6.18 -13.12 2.56
N LEU A 202 5.99 -11.92 3.12
CA LEU A 202 4.69 -11.45 3.58
C LEU A 202 3.62 -11.42 2.48
N PRO A 203 3.93 -11.05 1.21
CA PRO A 203 2.95 -11.07 0.13
C PRO A 203 2.32 -12.45 -0.10
N ALA A 204 3.06 -13.54 0.06
CA ALA A 204 2.53 -14.90 -0.08
C ALA A 204 1.55 -15.29 1.05
N GLY A 205 1.51 -14.54 2.14
CA GLY A 205 0.50 -14.70 3.19
C GLY A 205 -0.89 -14.21 2.82
N LYS A 206 -1.04 -13.50 1.70
CA LYS A 206 -2.31 -13.04 1.14
C LYS A 206 -2.97 -14.10 0.26
N ASN A 207 -3.23 -15.28 0.77
CA ASN A 207 -3.87 -16.32 -0.03
C ASN A 207 -5.37 -16.01 -0.29
N GLU A 208 -5.97 -16.74 -1.22
CA GLU A 208 -7.38 -16.55 -1.62
C GLU A 208 -8.38 -16.81 -0.48
N GLY A 209 -8.00 -17.66 0.48
CA GLY A 209 -8.85 -18.01 1.62
C GLY A 209 -8.98 -16.93 2.70
N ARG A 210 -8.15 -15.85 2.66
CA ARG A 210 -8.10 -14.82 3.71
C ARG A 210 -9.43 -14.09 3.97
N PHE A 211 -10.29 -14.02 2.96
CA PHE A 211 -11.62 -13.39 3.10
C PHE A 211 -12.69 -14.35 3.64
N GLY A 212 -12.40 -15.61 3.74
CA GLY A 212 -13.31 -16.61 4.29
C GLY A 212 -13.19 -16.70 5.79
N GLN A 213 -12.44 -17.68 6.26
CA GLN A 213 -12.26 -17.94 7.68
C GLN A 213 -10.79 -17.77 8.06
N ASP A 214 -10.54 -17.15 9.22
CA ASP A 214 -9.19 -17.04 9.78
C ASP A 214 -8.60 -18.46 10.02
N ASN A 215 -7.35 -18.64 9.62
CA ASN A 215 -6.65 -19.94 9.70
C ASN A 215 -6.33 -20.39 11.12
N ASN A 216 -6.36 -19.51 12.11
CA ASN A 216 -5.93 -19.79 13.48
C ASN A 216 -6.88 -19.27 14.58
N GLY A 217 -7.91 -18.51 14.22
CA GLY A 217 -8.90 -17.93 15.13
C GLY A 217 -8.35 -16.82 16.03
N SER A 218 -7.31 -16.10 15.57
CA SER A 218 -6.65 -15.03 16.33
C SER A 218 -6.48 -13.79 15.48
N PRO A 219 -7.35 -12.77 15.63
CA PRO A 219 -7.34 -11.59 14.79
C PRO A 219 -6.00 -10.84 14.82
N ALA A 220 -5.60 -10.35 13.67
CA ALA A 220 -4.53 -9.37 13.52
C ALA A 220 -5.04 -7.95 13.80
N ALA A 221 -4.12 -7.04 14.06
CA ALA A 221 -4.41 -5.63 14.26
C ALA A 221 -3.56 -4.75 13.35
N ALA A 222 -4.16 -3.70 12.81
CA ALA A 222 -3.45 -2.67 12.05
C ALA A 222 -3.82 -1.28 12.57
N LEU A 223 -2.83 -0.37 12.55
CA LEU A 223 -2.96 1.01 12.97
C LEU A 223 -2.15 1.90 12.03
N ARG A 224 -2.71 3.02 11.60
CA ARG A 224 -1.98 4.14 10.97
C ARG A 224 -2.36 5.45 11.63
N LEU A 225 -1.37 6.29 11.86
CA LEU A 225 -1.52 7.66 12.31
C LEU A 225 -0.78 8.56 11.33
N ALA A 226 -1.42 9.63 10.86
CA ALA A 226 -0.74 10.58 10.01
C ALA A 226 -1.09 12.02 10.37
N VAL A 227 -0.14 12.92 10.12
CA VAL A 227 -0.29 14.37 10.31
C VAL A 227 -0.15 15.01 8.94
N LYS A 228 -1.17 15.76 8.55
CA LYS A 228 -1.21 16.49 7.29
C LYS A 228 -1.25 17.99 7.55
N LYS A 229 -0.45 18.72 6.77
CA LYS A 229 -0.51 20.17 6.70
C LYS A 229 -0.84 20.60 5.28
N ARG A 230 -1.89 21.42 5.12
CA ARG A 230 -2.31 21.93 3.81
C ARG A 230 -1.14 22.58 3.07
N LYS A 231 -0.97 22.27 1.79
CA LYS A 231 0.09 22.74 0.89
C LYS A 231 1.52 22.28 1.23
N LEU A 232 1.76 21.60 2.34
CA LEU A 232 3.07 21.07 2.68
C LEU A 232 3.14 19.57 2.39
N GLY A 233 2.16 18.82 2.89
CA GLY A 233 2.12 17.38 2.72
C GLY A 233 1.71 16.63 3.97
N GLU A 234 2.07 15.36 4.02
CA GLU A 234 1.68 14.40 5.04
C GLU A 234 2.89 13.58 5.51
N VAL A 235 2.90 13.22 6.78
CA VAL A 235 3.80 12.23 7.38
C VAL A 235 2.96 11.23 8.15
N GLY A 236 3.23 9.94 7.96
CA GLY A 236 2.52 8.86 8.60
C GLY A 236 3.43 7.83 9.24
N ILE A 237 2.88 7.15 10.23
CA ILE A 237 3.44 5.93 10.81
C ILE A 237 2.35 4.87 10.86
N SER A 238 2.70 3.63 10.64
CA SER A 238 1.76 2.53 10.68
C SER A 238 2.39 1.27 11.24
N SER A 239 1.54 0.39 11.76
CA SER A 239 1.95 -0.91 12.28
C SER A 239 0.88 -1.94 12.00
N PHE A 240 1.32 -3.15 11.71
CA PHE A 240 0.51 -4.35 11.60
C PHE A 240 1.13 -5.44 12.49
N ALA A 241 0.30 -6.22 13.17
CA ALA A 241 0.74 -7.36 13.95
C ALA A 241 -0.35 -8.45 14.00
N GLY A 242 0.03 -9.70 13.79
CA GLY A 242 -0.86 -10.85 13.89
C GLY A 242 -0.11 -12.17 13.85
N TYR A 243 -0.78 -13.24 14.27
CA TYR A 243 -0.29 -14.59 14.03
C TYR A 243 -0.57 -14.96 12.57
N TYR A 244 0.40 -15.57 11.90
CA TYR A 244 0.25 -15.90 10.49
C TYR A 244 0.10 -17.42 10.25
N ASN A 245 0.55 -18.26 11.18
CA ASN A 245 0.51 -19.71 10.98
C ASN A 245 -0.73 -20.37 11.59
N THR A 246 -1.11 -21.51 11.02
CA THR A 246 -2.18 -22.37 11.53
C THR A 246 -1.69 -23.14 12.75
N PHE A 247 -1.58 -22.48 13.90
CA PHE A 247 -1.15 -23.12 15.16
C PHE A 247 -2.27 -23.80 15.91
N LYS A 248 -3.53 -23.56 15.53
CA LYS A 248 -4.73 -24.13 16.17
C LYS A 248 -5.78 -24.46 15.12
N LYS A 249 -6.40 -25.65 15.21
CA LYS A 249 -7.51 -26.08 14.36
C LYS A 249 -8.48 -26.94 15.16
N ASP A 250 -9.78 -26.71 15.00
CA ASP A 250 -10.86 -27.45 15.68
C ASP A 250 -10.69 -27.50 17.21
N GLY A 251 -10.15 -26.44 17.82
CA GLY A 251 -9.85 -26.36 19.25
C GLY A 251 -8.55 -27.01 19.68
N LEU A 252 -7.89 -27.78 18.82
CA LEU A 252 -6.63 -28.46 19.10
C LEU A 252 -5.44 -27.58 18.73
N ARG A 253 -4.44 -27.52 19.61
CA ARG A 253 -3.15 -26.87 19.30
C ARG A 253 -2.32 -27.82 18.45
N LEU A 254 -1.94 -27.36 17.25
CA LEU A 254 -1.15 -28.11 16.27
C LEU A 254 0.34 -27.73 16.31
N ASP A 255 0.63 -26.46 16.63
CA ASP A 255 1.98 -25.89 16.51
C ASP A 255 2.17 -24.73 17.53
N GLU A 256 3.36 -24.16 17.60
CA GLU A 256 3.61 -22.88 18.27
C GLU A 256 3.04 -21.74 17.43
N SER A 257 2.43 -20.75 18.08
CA SER A 257 1.97 -19.53 17.41
C SER A 257 3.16 -18.66 17.01
N ARG A 258 3.18 -18.19 15.76
CA ARG A 258 4.23 -17.33 15.21
C ARG A 258 3.65 -16.02 14.73
N THR A 259 4.29 -14.94 15.12
CA THR A 259 3.86 -13.59 14.75
C THR A 259 4.58 -13.09 13.52
N ALA A 260 3.85 -12.30 12.72
CA ALA A 260 4.42 -11.36 11.77
C ALA A 260 4.07 -9.94 12.23
N TRP A 261 5.07 -9.07 12.26
CA TRP A 261 4.92 -7.68 12.63
C TRP A 261 5.60 -6.78 11.60
N VAL A 262 4.88 -5.73 11.17
CA VAL A 262 5.38 -4.72 10.23
C VAL A 262 5.20 -3.36 10.86
N PHE A 263 6.25 -2.55 10.81
CA PHE A 263 6.21 -1.12 11.10
C PHE A 263 6.61 -0.36 9.85
N ALA A 264 5.86 0.70 9.50
CA ALA A 264 6.21 1.55 8.38
C ALA A 264 6.12 3.02 8.76
N PHE A 265 6.99 3.80 8.10
CA PHE A 265 7.01 5.26 8.10
C PHE A 265 6.83 5.73 6.67
N ASP A 266 5.98 6.72 6.46
CA ASP A 266 5.71 7.26 5.13
C ASP A 266 5.69 8.80 5.15
N TYR A 267 5.98 9.37 3.98
CA TYR A 267 5.90 10.81 3.79
C TYR A 267 5.53 11.17 2.35
N ASN A 268 4.85 12.30 2.20
CA ASN A 268 4.50 12.88 0.89
C ASN A 268 4.50 14.40 1.03
N PHE A 269 5.50 15.08 0.46
CA PHE A 269 5.70 16.51 0.56
C PHE A 269 5.70 17.21 -0.78
N SER A 270 5.11 18.41 -0.83
CA SER A 270 5.29 19.37 -1.91
C SER A 270 6.47 20.29 -1.60
N ILE A 271 7.49 20.30 -2.47
CA ILE A 271 8.71 21.11 -2.32
C ILE A 271 8.80 22.05 -3.53
N GLY A 272 8.37 23.28 -3.36
CA GLY A 272 8.25 24.23 -4.47
C GLY A 272 7.25 23.75 -5.52
N LYS A 273 7.73 23.48 -6.74
CA LYS A 273 6.93 22.87 -7.82
C LYS A 273 7.01 21.34 -7.82
N GLY A 274 7.98 20.78 -7.11
CA GLY A 274 8.23 19.34 -7.06
C GLY A 274 7.48 18.63 -5.94
N GLN A 275 7.54 17.32 -5.98
CA GLN A 275 7.01 16.41 -4.97
C GLN A 275 8.11 15.45 -4.52
N MET A 276 8.15 15.18 -3.24
CA MET A 276 8.98 14.16 -2.63
C MET A 276 8.09 13.23 -1.80
N LEU A 277 8.12 11.95 -2.10
CA LEU A 277 7.34 10.96 -1.37
C LEU A 277 8.14 9.68 -1.18
N GLY A 278 7.79 8.89 -0.17
CA GLY A 278 8.48 7.63 0.08
C GLY A 278 7.94 6.90 1.29
N GLU A 279 8.43 5.67 1.42
CA GLU A 279 8.14 4.78 2.54
C GLU A 279 9.40 4.08 3.00
N ALA A 280 9.46 3.79 4.29
CA ALA A 280 10.41 2.86 4.89
C ALA A 280 9.63 1.84 5.74
N ALA A 281 10.04 0.59 5.68
CA ALA A 281 9.40 -0.49 6.43
C ALA A 281 10.44 -1.37 7.13
N LEU A 282 10.05 -1.89 8.27
CA LEU A 282 10.73 -2.91 9.05
C LEU A 282 9.74 -4.03 9.33
N ALA A 283 10.07 -5.26 8.97
CA ALA A 283 9.30 -6.44 9.31
C ALA A 283 10.08 -7.36 10.26
N LYS A 284 9.38 -7.94 11.23
CA LYS A 284 9.87 -9.03 12.09
C LYS A 284 8.90 -10.19 12.00
N ILE A 285 9.44 -11.36 11.68
CA ILE A 285 8.67 -12.57 11.38
C ILE A 285 9.26 -13.71 12.21
N GLU A 286 8.47 -14.26 13.10
CA GLU A 286 8.88 -15.44 13.87
C GLU A 286 8.87 -16.67 12.96
N THR A 287 9.95 -17.45 13.00
CA THR A 287 10.09 -18.72 12.27
C THR A 287 10.26 -19.90 13.22
N PRO A 288 10.03 -21.14 12.79
CA PRO A 288 10.44 -22.32 13.53
C PRO A 288 11.93 -22.30 13.86
N LYS A 289 12.29 -22.79 15.04
CA LYS A 289 13.68 -22.75 15.55
C LYS A 289 14.67 -23.59 14.73
N ASP A 290 14.17 -24.58 14.03
CA ASP A 290 14.93 -25.53 13.21
C ASP A 290 15.26 -25.01 11.80
N ILE A 291 14.66 -23.90 11.38
CA ILE A 291 14.88 -23.34 10.03
C ILE A 291 16.15 -22.48 9.94
N GLY A 292 16.63 -21.97 11.07
CA GLY A 292 17.81 -21.12 11.12
C GLY A 292 17.58 -19.67 10.61
N PRO A 293 18.62 -18.83 10.68
CA PRO A 293 18.51 -17.41 10.37
C PRO A 293 18.40 -17.10 8.87
N VAL A 294 18.67 -18.06 7.99
CA VAL A 294 18.72 -17.87 6.52
C VAL A 294 17.37 -17.54 5.89
N PHE A 295 16.27 -17.72 6.63
CA PHE A 295 14.91 -17.46 6.13
C PHE A 295 14.43 -16.01 6.26
N GLY A 296 15.23 -15.09 6.80
CA GLY A 296 14.87 -13.67 6.85
C GLY A 296 13.82 -13.34 7.91
N GLN A 297 14.19 -13.47 9.20
CA GLN A 297 13.34 -13.12 10.33
C GLN A 297 13.18 -11.62 10.52
N THR A 298 14.15 -10.83 10.06
CA THR A 298 14.13 -9.39 10.09
C THR A 298 14.42 -8.86 8.69
N GLN A 299 13.54 -8.00 8.19
CA GLN A 299 13.62 -7.40 6.87
C GLN A 299 13.42 -5.90 6.99
N TRP A 300 14.09 -5.12 6.15
CA TRP A 300 13.83 -3.70 6.04
C TRP A 300 13.99 -3.20 4.61
N GLY A 301 13.42 -2.07 4.32
CA GLY A 301 13.61 -1.41 3.04
C GLY A 301 13.01 -0.02 3.04
N PHE A 302 13.38 0.72 2.01
CA PHE A 302 12.78 2.02 1.75
C PHE A 302 12.74 2.32 0.25
N HIS A 303 11.86 3.26 -0.12
CA HIS A 303 11.95 3.99 -1.37
C HIS A 303 11.83 5.50 -1.12
N ALA A 304 12.40 6.27 -2.02
CA ALA A 304 12.26 7.71 -2.07
C ALA A 304 12.08 8.16 -3.52
N ASP A 305 10.96 8.81 -3.80
CA ASP A 305 10.59 9.34 -5.12
C ASP A 305 10.71 10.86 -5.12
N PHE A 306 11.33 11.37 -6.19
CA PHE A 306 11.44 12.80 -6.48
C PHE A 306 10.81 13.06 -7.83
N ILE A 307 9.77 13.87 -7.87
CA ILE A 307 9.05 14.22 -9.09
C ILE A 307 9.12 15.73 -9.29
N TYR A 308 9.61 16.17 -10.43
CA TYR A 308 9.75 17.59 -10.71
C TYR A 308 9.16 17.96 -12.07
N PRO A 309 8.09 18.79 -12.13
CA PRO A 309 7.51 19.25 -13.37
C PRO A 309 8.45 20.24 -14.06
N ILE A 310 8.88 19.87 -15.28
CA ILE A 310 9.80 20.67 -16.09
C ILE A 310 9.07 21.51 -17.12
N LEU A 311 7.87 21.08 -17.53
CA LEU A 311 7.06 21.80 -18.51
C LEU A 311 5.58 21.69 -18.12
N ASN A 312 4.93 22.86 -18.08
CA ASN A 312 3.49 22.96 -18.00
C ASN A 312 3.03 23.84 -19.15
N GLY A 313 2.13 23.34 -20.00
CA GLY A 313 1.73 24.10 -21.18
C GLY A 313 0.71 23.39 -22.05
N ASN A 314 0.50 23.98 -23.21
CA ASN A 314 -0.40 23.40 -24.22
C ASN A 314 0.45 22.83 -25.36
N LEU A 315 0.11 21.64 -25.80
CA LEU A 315 0.74 20.98 -26.93
C LEU A 315 -0.35 20.44 -27.87
N PHE A 316 -0.33 20.83 -29.14
CA PHE A 316 -1.41 20.57 -30.09
C PHE A 316 -2.76 21.05 -29.54
N GLN A 317 -3.75 20.15 -29.48
CA GLN A 317 -5.09 20.44 -28.93
C GLN A 317 -5.19 20.17 -27.42
N TRP A 318 -4.16 19.59 -26.81
CA TRP A 318 -4.12 19.27 -25.39
C TRP A 318 -3.75 20.51 -24.58
N LYS A 319 -4.59 20.84 -23.59
CA LYS A 319 -4.38 21.97 -22.68
C LYS A 319 -3.87 21.45 -21.34
N ASN A 320 -3.01 22.26 -20.69
CA ASN A 320 -2.50 21.97 -19.35
C ASN A 320 -1.72 20.66 -19.24
N LEU A 321 -0.99 20.27 -20.27
CA LEU A 321 -0.05 19.14 -20.22
C LEU A 321 1.04 19.42 -19.20
N GLN A 322 1.38 18.42 -18.42
CA GLN A 322 2.51 18.47 -17.50
C GLN A 322 3.51 17.37 -17.86
N LEU A 323 4.73 17.77 -18.19
CA LEU A 323 5.87 16.87 -18.32
C LEU A 323 6.71 16.97 -17.05
N SER A 324 6.97 15.83 -16.41
CA SER A 324 7.78 15.74 -15.19
C SER A 324 8.97 14.80 -15.38
N LEU A 325 10.08 15.15 -14.72
CA LEU A 325 11.18 14.22 -14.46
C LEU A 325 10.87 13.49 -13.15
N ALA A 326 11.19 12.21 -13.11
CA ALA A 326 11.01 11.38 -11.94
C ALA A 326 12.30 10.58 -11.64
N LEU A 327 12.65 10.50 -10.36
CA LEU A 327 13.76 9.70 -9.85
C LEU A 327 13.26 8.91 -8.63
N ARG A 328 13.51 7.59 -8.60
CA ARG A 328 13.26 6.73 -7.44
C ARG A 328 14.56 6.07 -7.01
N LEU A 329 14.82 6.09 -5.72
CA LEU A 329 15.89 5.35 -5.07
C LEU A 329 15.25 4.31 -4.15
N GLU A 330 15.75 3.06 -4.22
CA GLU A 330 15.24 1.95 -3.42
C GLU A 330 16.41 1.17 -2.82
N ALA A 331 16.27 0.75 -1.56
CA ALA A 331 17.15 -0.23 -0.96
C ALA A 331 16.35 -1.14 -0.04
N LEU A 332 16.61 -2.43 -0.12
CA LEU A 332 15.95 -3.47 0.65
C LEU A 332 16.98 -4.47 1.16
N ASP A 333 16.71 -5.01 2.33
CA ASP A 333 17.43 -6.15 2.90
C ASP A 333 16.37 -7.14 3.39
N TYR A 334 16.36 -8.31 2.77
CA TYR A 334 15.37 -9.34 3.05
C TYR A 334 15.79 -10.26 4.19
N ASN A 335 17.05 -10.13 4.68
CA ASN A 335 17.56 -10.99 5.72
C ASN A 335 18.64 -10.33 6.58
N VAL A 336 18.22 -9.49 7.50
CA VAL A 336 19.11 -8.86 8.48
C VAL A 336 19.51 -9.88 9.56
N GLY A 337 20.67 -10.48 9.43
CA GLY A 337 21.15 -11.50 10.36
C GLY A 337 22.58 -11.92 10.10
N ALA A 338 23.00 -12.98 10.76
CA ALA A 338 24.29 -13.65 10.57
C ALA A 338 24.07 -15.15 10.55
N PHE A 339 24.95 -15.87 9.87
CA PHE A 339 24.97 -17.33 9.88
C PHE A 339 25.34 -17.83 11.26
N ASP A 340 24.58 -18.76 11.83
CA ASP A 340 24.80 -19.33 13.16
C ASP A 340 26.17 -20.04 13.26
N GLU A 341 26.64 -20.66 12.18
CA GLU A 341 27.85 -21.46 12.15
C GLU A 341 29.13 -20.64 12.07
N THR A 342 29.12 -19.56 11.29
CA THR A 342 30.32 -18.76 11.01
C THR A 342 30.30 -17.40 11.68
N GLY A 343 29.12 -16.86 11.98
CA GLY A 343 28.92 -15.49 12.47
C GLY A 343 29.07 -14.42 11.38
N ASP A 344 29.27 -14.83 10.13
CA ASP A 344 29.32 -13.89 9.00
C ASP A 344 27.94 -13.28 8.74
N PRO A 345 27.86 -12.02 8.30
CA PRO A 345 26.57 -11.40 7.97
C PRO A 345 25.93 -12.12 6.77
N ILE A 346 24.62 -12.35 6.89
CA ILE A 346 23.82 -12.79 5.75
C ILE A 346 23.62 -11.55 4.87
N SER A 347 23.77 -11.75 3.55
CA SER A 347 23.48 -10.71 2.57
C SER A 347 21.99 -10.75 2.17
N ASP A 348 21.56 -10.92 0.97
CA ASP A 348 20.16 -10.88 0.49
C ASP A 348 19.58 -9.46 0.43
N HIS A 349 20.36 -8.56 -0.12
CA HIS A 349 19.96 -7.17 -0.25
C HIS A 349 19.91 -6.69 -1.70
N LEU A 350 19.08 -5.69 -1.92
CA LEU A 350 18.82 -5.10 -3.22
C LEU A 350 18.95 -3.58 -3.16
N VAL A 351 19.59 -3.01 -4.18
CA VAL A 351 19.59 -1.57 -4.43
C VAL A 351 19.07 -1.30 -5.84
N SER A 352 18.20 -0.31 -6.00
CA SER A 352 17.61 0.03 -7.29
C SER A 352 17.54 1.54 -7.48
N VAL A 353 17.81 1.97 -8.71
CA VAL A 353 17.65 3.35 -9.15
C VAL A 353 16.75 3.35 -10.39
N LEU A 354 15.67 4.12 -10.33
CA LEU A 354 14.79 4.36 -11.47
C LEU A 354 14.84 5.83 -11.84
N SER A 355 15.05 6.11 -13.11
CA SER A 355 14.88 7.45 -13.67
C SER A 355 13.80 7.41 -14.76
N GLY A 356 13.02 8.45 -14.87
CA GLY A 356 11.94 8.45 -15.84
C GLY A 356 11.36 9.82 -16.15
N ILE A 357 10.43 9.78 -17.07
CA ILE A 357 9.58 10.91 -17.44
C ILE A 357 8.13 10.50 -17.37
N SER A 358 7.27 11.40 -16.95
CA SER A 358 5.82 11.25 -17.03
C SER A 358 5.20 12.44 -17.74
N LEU A 359 4.30 12.15 -18.66
CA LEU A 359 3.51 13.13 -19.40
C LEU A 359 2.04 12.99 -18.99
N ARG A 360 1.54 13.93 -18.20
CA ARG A 360 0.14 13.98 -17.78
C ARG A 360 -0.67 14.82 -18.74
N PHE A 361 -1.67 14.21 -19.36
CA PHE A 361 -2.66 14.88 -20.22
C PHE A 361 -3.78 15.52 -19.39
N SER A 362 -4.02 14.95 -18.22
CA SER A 362 -4.92 15.44 -17.19
C SER A 362 -4.44 14.91 -15.84
N PRO A 363 -5.00 15.33 -14.70
CA PRO A 363 -4.70 14.69 -13.40
C PRO A 363 -4.95 13.19 -13.38
N ASN A 364 -5.82 12.71 -14.27
CA ASN A 364 -6.31 11.33 -14.30
C ASN A 364 -5.64 10.44 -15.35
N THR A 365 -4.88 11.00 -16.32
CA THR A 365 -4.34 10.27 -17.47
C THR A 365 -2.88 10.61 -17.70
N LEU A 366 -2.03 9.61 -17.78
CA LEU A 366 -0.61 9.80 -18.03
C LEU A 366 0.00 8.72 -18.92
N LEU A 367 1.07 9.13 -19.64
CA LEU A 367 2.08 8.25 -20.21
C LEU A 367 3.35 8.37 -19.37
N ARG A 368 4.10 7.30 -19.24
CA ARG A 368 5.35 7.27 -18.47
C ARG A 368 6.36 6.36 -19.14
N ALA A 369 7.63 6.73 -19.03
CA ALA A 369 8.75 5.93 -19.52
C ALA A 369 9.84 5.93 -18.44
N ASN A 370 10.34 4.78 -18.10
CA ASN A 370 11.31 4.60 -17.04
C ASN A 370 12.49 3.74 -17.51
N TYR A 371 13.66 4.06 -16.98
CA TYR A 371 14.83 3.19 -17.00
C TYR A 371 15.14 2.76 -15.57
N ARG A 372 15.27 1.44 -15.33
CA ARG A 372 15.67 0.86 -14.05
C ARG A 372 17.06 0.28 -14.17
N TYR A 373 17.85 0.50 -13.11
CA TYR A 373 19.08 -0.23 -12.86
C TYR A 373 19.05 -0.78 -11.44
N ARG A 374 19.28 -2.10 -11.29
CA ARG A 374 19.14 -2.81 -10.01
C ARG A 374 20.33 -3.72 -9.78
N TRP A 375 20.79 -3.79 -8.54
CA TRP A 375 21.81 -4.68 -8.04
C TRP A 375 21.18 -5.61 -7.00
N ASP A 376 21.23 -6.91 -7.24
CA ASP A 376 20.69 -7.96 -6.37
C ASP A 376 21.84 -8.78 -5.83
N THR A 377 22.10 -8.71 -4.53
CA THR A 377 23.13 -9.51 -3.84
C THR A 377 22.45 -10.70 -3.19
N ASP A 378 22.97 -11.89 -3.40
CA ASP A 378 22.44 -13.12 -2.82
C ASP A 378 22.81 -13.29 -1.33
N LEU A 379 22.30 -14.37 -0.70
CA LEU A 379 22.53 -14.69 0.71
C LEU A 379 24.00 -14.79 1.10
N LEU A 380 24.87 -15.23 0.19
CA LEU A 380 26.30 -15.44 0.42
C LEU A 380 27.15 -14.18 0.18
N GLY A 381 26.54 -13.09 -0.31
CA GLY A 381 27.26 -11.87 -0.64
C GLY A 381 28.13 -11.98 -1.90
N ASN A 382 27.78 -12.87 -2.81
CA ASN A 382 28.42 -12.93 -4.13
C ASN A 382 28.28 -11.60 -4.89
N PRO A 383 29.13 -11.33 -5.90
CA PRO A 383 28.98 -10.13 -6.71
C PRO A 383 27.55 -9.98 -7.22
N PRO A 384 26.93 -8.79 -7.08
CA PRO A 384 25.50 -8.63 -7.34
C PRO A 384 25.16 -8.86 -8.81
N ALA A 385 24.07 -9.58 -9.04
CA ALA A 385 23.42 -9.63 -10.34
C ALA A 385 22.93 -8.22 -10.72
N LYS A 386 23.11 -7.84 -11.97
CA LYS A 386 22.80 -6.50 -12.47
C LYS A 386 21.64 -6.58 -13.46
N THR A 387 20.50 -6.04 -13.08
CA THR A 387 19.34 -5.95 -13.95
C THR A 387 19.15 -4.52 -14.44
N ALA A 388 19.07 -4.35 -15.75
CA ALA A 388 18.85 -3.06 -16.39
C ALA A 388 17.74 -3.17 -17.43
N GLY A 389 16.90 -2.14 -17.57
CA GLY A 389 15.85 -2.18 -18.58
C GLY A 389 15.00 -0.94 -18.68
N PHE A 390 14.14 -0.95 -19.69
CA PHE A 390 13.22 0.12 -20.01
C PHE A 390 11.78 -0.36 -19.90
N GLN A 391 10.94 0.52 -19.41
CA GLN A 391 9.50 0.34 -19.40
C GLN A 391 8.83 1.57 -19.96
N PHE A 392 7.78 1.35 -20.73
CA PHE A 392 6.85 2.38 -21.17
C PHE A 392 5.45 1.96 -20.75
N GLY A 393 4.65 2.87 -20.23
CA GLY A 393 3.32 2.53 -19.78
C GLY A 393 2.36 3.70 -19.85
N PHE A 394 1.07 3.38 -19.79
CA PHE A 394 0.03 4.35 -19.59
C PHE A 394 -0.90 3.93 -18.46
N ALA A 395 -1.51 4.91 -17.83
CA ALA A 395 -2.59 4.68 -16.89
C ALA A 395 -3.63 5.80 -17.00
N SER A 396 -4.89 5.45 -16.87
CA SER A 396 -6.00 6.42 -16.90
C SER A 396 -7.15 5.98 -16.04
N TYR A 397 -7.66 6.90 -15.22
CA TYR A 397 -9.02 6.77 -14.68
C TYR A 397 -10.06 7.02 -15.78
N PHE A 398 -11.21 6.39 -15.66
CA PHE A 398 -12.38 6.57 -16.52
C PHE A 398 -13.67 6.62 -15.72
#